data_5772a0af90bbf082748de6a213ee2f2c
#
_entry.id   5772a0af90bbf082748de6a213ee2f2c
#
_cell.length_a   1.000
_cell.length_b   1.000
_cell.length_c   1.000
_cell.angle_alpha   90.00
_cell.angle_beta   90.00
_cell.angle_gamma   90.00
#
_symmetry.space_group_name_H-M   'P 1'
#
loop_
_entity.id
_entity.type
_entity.pdbx_description
1 polymer ?
#
loop_
_entity_poly.entity_id
_entity_poly.type
_entity_poly.pdbx_seq_one_letter_code
_entity_poly.pdbx_strand_id
1 'polypeptide(L)'
;MIKLSLSFKYTINRLEKLQRHYQDALTNSENSINSLTNAKEIYNLAKRGFDLADSSRQRINANVKGLIQSCDKEYKGCINEAFNLACQICITIVMYILYCSDFQDIECKYRECEQNLAMAEYEYKAAIQKLNHDKEEIAKLYKVVQNQKTYIAKKVGVPACYIENVCIFRRELENKVDIYFGGKNNPAGYGYGHYIVRLSDGRVLYRSSPTTSINQ
;
A
#
# COMPACT_ATOMS: atom_id res chain seq x y z
N MET A 1 8.62 25.53 43.42
CA MET A 1 8.38 24.80 42.14
C MET A 1 9.71 24.36 41.57
N ILE A 2 10.09 23.09 41.78
CA ILE A 2 11.30 22.49 41.20
C ILE A 2 10.96 22.21 39.73
N LYS A 3 11.43 23.05 38.80
CA LYS A 3 11.45 22.72 37.39
C LYS A 3 12.45 21.57 37.24
N LEU A 4 11.94 20.31 37.14
CA LEU A 4 12.69 19.17 36.63
C LEU A 4 13.17 19.56 35.24
N SER A 5 14.39 20.07 35.13
CA SER A 5 15.05 20.19 33.83
C SER A 5 15.30 18.75 33.34
N LEU A 6 14.42 18.25 32.50
CA LEU A 6 14.65 16.98 31.80
C LEU A 6 16.07 17.03 31.26
N SER A 7 16.90 16.07 31.69
CA SER A 7 18.28 15.95 31.25
C SER A 7 18.36 16.05 29.74
N PHE A 8 19.31 16.79 29.20
CA PHE A 8 19.51 16.91 27.75
C PHE A 8 19.71 15.52 27.11
N LYS A 9 20.32 14.58 27.86
CA LYS A 9 20.42 13.16 27.50
C LYS A 9 19.06 12.54 27.18
N TYR A 10 18.02 12.83 27.98
CA TYR A 10 16.65 12.34 27.69
C TYR A 10 16.11 12.92 26.39
N THR A 11 16.37 14.18 26.12
CA THR A 11 15.95 14.87 24.89
C THR A 11 16.56 14.24 23.64
N ILE A 12 17.86 13.91 23.71
CA ILE A 12 18.58 13.23 22.62
C ILE A 12 18.04 11.80 22.44
N ASN A 13 17.90 11.03 23.54
CA ASN A 13 17.33 9.68 23.50
C ASN A 13 15.94 9.67 22.81
N ARG A 14 15.13 10.66 23.15
CA ARG A 14 13.80 10.81 22.56
C ARG A 14 13.86 11.07 21.05
N LEU A 15 14.76 11.94 20.60
CA LEU A 15 14.92 12.20 19.17
C LEU A 15 15.35 10.93 18.42
N GLU A 16 16.37 10.22 18.90
CA GLU A 16 16.85 8.99 18.26
C GLU A 16 15.78 7.90 18.19
N LYS A 17 14.98 7.76 19.26
CA LYS A 17 13.84 6.83 19.26
C LYS A 17 12.79 7.23 18.22
N LEU A 18 12.45 8.51 18.15
CA LEU A 18 11.48 9.02 17.17
C LEU A 18 11.98 8.87 15.74
N GLN A 19 13.27 9.10 15.47
CA GLN A 19 13.87 8.91 14.16
C GLN A 19 13.82 7.44 13.73
N ARG A 20 14.11 6.49 14.64
CA ARG A 20 13.96 5.06 14.37
C ARG A 20 12.51 4.70 14.04
N HIS A 21 11.55 5.11 14.87
CA HIS A 21 10.13 4.84 14.59
C HIS A 21 9.67 5.44 13.26
N TYR A 22 10.17 6.63 12.90
CA TYR A 22 9.87 7.24 11.60
C TYR A 22 10.45 6.42 10.44
N GLN A 23 11.69 5.92 10.59
CA GLN A 23 12.30 5.06 9.58
C GLN A 23 11.57 3.73 9.44
N ASP A 24 11.18 3.11 10.57
CA ASP A 24 10.38 1.89 10.58
C ASP A 24 9.03 2.09 9.86
N ALA A 25 8.37 3.23 10.11
CA ALA A 25 7.12 3.58 9.43
C ALA A 25 7.30 3.79 7.92
N LEU A 26 8.41 4.37 7.46
CA LEU A 26 8.75 4.47 6.03
C LEU A 26 8.90 3.08 5.40
N THR A 27 9.67 2.19 6.03
CA THR A 27 9.86 0.82 5.56
C THR A 27 8.52 0.05 5.51
N ASN A 28 7.67 0.21 6.52
CA ASN A 28 6.34 -0.40 6.53
C ASN A 28 5.47 0.12 5.38
N SER A 29 5.53 1.41 5.08
CA SER A 29 4.80 2.00 3.94
C SER A 29 5.31 1.47 2.60
N GLU A 30 6.62 1.27 2.42
CA GLU A 30 7.19 0.64 1.22
C GLU A 30 6.67 -0.80 1.05
N ASN A 31 6.63 -1.58 2.14
CA ASN A 31 6.05 -2.93 2.14
C ASN A 31 4.55 -2.90 1.79
N SER A 32 3.81 -1.91 2.26
CA SER A 32 2.39 -1.75 1.94
C SER A 32 2.16 -1.34 0.48
N ILE A 33 3.08 -0.58 -0.14
CA ILE A 33 3.06 -0.27 -1.57
C ILE A 33 3.25 -1.56 -2.38
N ASN A 34 4.21 -2.40 -2.02
CA ASN A 34 4.45 -3.68 -2.68
C ASN A 34 3.23 -4.62 -2.55
N SER A 35 2.64 -4.69 -1.35
CA SER A 35 1.41 -5.46 -1.10
C SER A 35 0.24 -4.96 -1.95
N LEU A 36 0.08 -3.65 -2.08
CA LEU A 36 -0.95 -3.04 -2.92
C LEU A 36 -0.74 -3.38 -4.41
N THR A 37 0.49 -3.35 -4.88
CA THR A 37 0.83 -3.70 -6.27
C THR A 37 0.45 -5.14 -6.56
N ASN A 38 0.82 -6.07 -5.68
CA ASN A 38 0.48 -7.49 -5.81
C ASN A 38 -1.05 -7.72 -5.77
N ALA A 39 -1.74 -7.09 -4.81
CA ALA A 39 -3.20 -7.19 -4.71
C ALA A 39 -3.91 -6.64 -5.96
N LYS A 40 -3.39 -5.57 -6.55
CA LYS A 40 -3.90 -5.01 -7.81
C LYS A 40 -3.72 -5.96 -8.99
N GLU A 41 -2.59 -6.64 -9.07
CA GLU A 41 -2.34 -7.64 -10.12
C GLU A 41 -3.30 -8.82 -9.99
N ILE A 42 -3.48 -9.36 -8.77
CA ILE A 42 -4.42 -10.45 -8.48
C ILE A 42 -5.85 -10.03 -8.85
N TYR A 43 -6.27 -8.84 -8.46
CA TYR A 43 -7.58 -8.29 -8.82
C TYR A 43 -7.78 -8.21 -10.34
N ASN A 44 -6.78 -7.71 -11.07
CA ASN A 44 -6.85 -7.59 -12.53
C ASN A 44 -6.93 -8.98 -13.20
N LEU A 45 -6.21 -9.98 -12.68
CA LEU A 45 -6.28 -11.36 -13.17
C LEU A 45 -7.65 -11.99 -12.89
N ALA A 46 -8.17 -11.84 -11.68
CA ALA A 46 -9.49 -12.33 -11.29
C ALA A 46 -10.60 -11.69 -12.14
N LYS A 47 -10.50 -10.38 -12.39
CA LYS A 47 -11.43 -9.67 -13.25
C LYS A 47 -11.43 -10.18 -14.68
N ARG A 48 -10.26 -10.42 -15.29
CA ARG A 48 -10.16 -11.01 -16.64
C ARG A 48 -10.76 -12.40 -16.67
N GLY A 49 -10.50 -13.23 -15.64
CA GLY A 49 -11.09 -14.56 -15.51
C GLY A 49 -12.62 -14.50 -15.46
N PHE A 50 -13.16 -13.60 -14.67
CA PHE A 50 -14.61 -13.36 -14.58
C PHE A 50 -15.21 -12.89 -15.91
N ASP A 51 -14.59 -11.91 -16.57
CA ASP A 51 -15.07 -11.39 -17.87
C ASP A 51 -15.11 -12.51 -18.95
N LEU A 52 -14.12 -13.40 -18.94
CA LEU A 52 -14.09 -14.57 -19.85
C LEU A 52 -15.19 -15.59 -19.51
N ALA A 53 -15.39 -15.88 -18.22
CA ALA A 53 -16.44 -16.81 -17.77
C ALA A 53 -17.84 -16.26 -18.10
N ASP A 54 -18.06 -14.97 -17.87
CA ASP A 54 -19.33 -14.29 -18.19
C ASP A 54 -19.62 -14.28 -19.70
N SER A 55 -18.60 -13.99 -20.51
CA SER A 55 -18.72 -14.04 -21.98
C SER A 55 -19.06 -15.45 -22.48
N SER A 56 -18.47 -16.48 -21.87
CA SER A 56 -18.74 -17.89 -22.20
C SER A 56 -20.17 -18.28 -21.82
N ARG A 57 -20.61 -17.88 -20.62
CA ARG A 57 -21.99 -18.05 -20.11
C ARG A 57 -23.02 -17.39 -21.05
N GLN A 58 -22.79 -16.15 -21.44
CA GLN A 58 -23.67 -15.41 -22.35
C GLN A 58 -23.78 -16.09 -23.73
N ARG A 59 -22.65 -16.56 -24.28
CA ARG A 59 -22.62 -17.26 -25.56
C ARG A 59 -23.44 -18.55 -25.53
N ILE A 60 -23.32 -19.34 -24.47
CA ILE A 60 -24.07 -20.59 -24.31
C ILE A 60 -25.57 -20.30 -24.13
N ASN A 61 -25.93 -19.32 -23.30
CA ASN A 61 -27.32 -18.91 -23.14
C ASN A 61 -27.93 -18.48 -24.49
N ALA A 62 -27.19 -17.76 -25.32
CA ALA A 62 -27.65 -17.37 -26.66
C ALA A 62 -27.83 -18.60 -27.57
N ASN A 63 -26.90 -19.55 -27.55
CA ASN A 63 -26.98 -20.79 -28.33
C ASN A 63 -28.17 -21.64 -27.91
N VAL A 64 -28.36 -21.85 -26.60
CA VAL A 64 -29.51 -22.61 -26.05
C VAL A 64 -30.82 -21.96 -26.47
N LYS A 65 -30.93 -20.63 -26.34
CA LYS A 65 -32.09 -19.88 -26.77
C LYS A 65 -32.37 -20.01 -28.27
N GLY A 66 -31.31 -19.97 -29.08
CA GLY A 66 -31.41 -20.18 -30.53
C GLY A 66 -31.90 -21.59 -30.90
N LEU A 67 -31.39 -22.62 -30.24
CA LEU A 67 -31.83 -24.01 -30.41
C LEU A 67 -33.32 -24.20 -30.06
N ILE A 68 -33.76 -23.67 -28.93
CA ILE A 68 -35.17 -23.70 -28.51
C ILE A 68 -36.06 -23.05 -29.57
N GLN A 69 -35.65 -21.88 -30.07
CA GLN A 69 -36.41 -21.18 -31.13
C GLN A 69 -36.45 -21.94 -32.47
N SER A 70 -35.38 -22.66 -32.83
CA SER A 70 -35.33 -23.49 -34.03
C SER A 70 -36.25 -24.73 -33.89
N CYS A 71 -36.21 -25.37 -32.70
CA CYS A 71 -37.13 -26.49 -32.40
C CYS A 71 -38.59 -26.08 -32.49
N ASP A 72 -38.96 -24.92 -31.95
CA ASP A 72 -40.31 -24.39 -32.01
C ASP A 72 -40.78 -24.11 -33.45
N LYS A 73 -39.90 -23.67 -34.36
CA LYS A 73 -40.20 -23.42 -35.76
C LYS A 73 -40.43 -24.74 -36.51
N GLU A 74 -39.58 -25.74 -36.30
CA GLU A 74 -39.70 -27.05 -36.97
C GLU A 74 -40.93 -27.80 -36.46
N TYR A 75 -41.25 -27.74 -35.17
CA TYR A 75 -42.44 -28.35 -34.60
C TYR A 75 -43.74 -27.80 -35.23
N LYS A 76 -43.78 -26.54 -35.52
CA LYS A 76 -44.94 -25.91 -36.19
C LYS A 76 -45.08 -26.30 -37.68
N GLY A 77 -43.99 -26.77 -38.31
CA GLY A 77 -43.96 -27.23 -39.73
C GLY A 77 -44.29 -28.70 -39.96
N CYS A 78 -44.14 -29.57 -38.95
CA CYS A 78 -44.18 -31.05 -39.08
C CYS A 78 -45.49 -31.65 -38.55
N ILE A 79 -46.62 -31.33 -39.13
CA ILE A 79 -47.93 -31.89 -38.69
C ILE A 79 -48.13 -33.34 -39.26
N ASN A 80 -47.31 -33.89 -40.16
CA ASN A 80 -47.68 -35.11 -40.87
C ASN A 80 -46.78 -36.37 -40.73
N GLU A 81 -45.76 -36.44 -39.88
CA GLU A 81 -44.96 -37.65 -39.76
C GLU A 81 -44.57 -37.94 -38.28
N ALA A 82 -45.36 -38.80 -37.61
CA ALA A 82 -45.14 -39.18 -36.21
C ALA A 82 -43.74 -39.81 -35.94
N PHE A 83 -43.12 -40.47 -36.92
CA PHE A 83 -41.79 -41.07 -36.77
C PHE A 83 -40.64 -40.06 -36.82
N ASN A 84 -40.71 -39.11 -37.73
CA ASN A 84 -39.71 -38.03 -37.77
C ASN A 84 -39.79 -37.14 -36.52
N LEU A 85 -40.98 -36.91 -36.00
CA LEU A 85 -41.19 -36.20 -34.76
C LEU A 85 -40.54 -36.90 -33.56
N ALA A 86 -40.66 -38.23 -33.44
CA ALA A 86 -40.04 -39.02 -32.37
C ALA A 86 -38.50 -38.95 -32.43
N CYS A 87 -37.91 -39.06 -33.61
CA CYS A 87 -36.45 -38.95 -33.80
C CYS A 87 -35.95 -37.55 -33.51
N GLN A 88 -36.65 -36.50 -33.94
CA GLN A 88 -36.30 -35.12 -33.62
C GLN A 88 -36.41 -34.81 -32.13
N ILE A 89 -37.44 -35.29 -31.45
CA ILE A 89 -37.58 -35.17 -29.99
C ILE A 89 -36.41 -35.87 -29.29
N CYS A 90 -36.03 -37.08 -29.69
CA CYS A 90 -34.90 -37.80 -29.11
C CYS A 90 -33.58 -37.05 -29.34
N ILE A 91 -33.31 -36.52 -30.51
CA ILE A 91 -32.12 -35.74 -30.83
C ILE A 91 -32.11 -34.43 -29.98
N THR A 92 -33.24 -33.77 -29.88
CA THR A 92 -33.39 -32.55 -29.07
C THR A 92 -33.15 -32.81 -27.58
N ILE A 93 -33.66 -33.92 -27.04
CA ILE A 93 -33.43 -34.34 -25.66
C ILE A 93 -31.96 -34.67 -25.42
N VAL A 94 -31.31 -35.41 -26.32
CA VAL A 94 -29.87 -35.72 -26.19
C VAL A 94 -29.03 -34.47 -26.28
N MET A 95 -29.30 -33.59 -27.25
CA MET A 95 -28.63 -32.30 -27.34
C MET A 95 -28.85 -31.44 -26.11
N TYR A 96 -30.06 -31.40 -25.57
CA TYR A 96 -30.38 -30.68 -24.34
C TYR A 96 -29.63 -31.23 -23.12
N ILE A 97 -29.52 -32.56 -22.98
CA ILE A 97 -28.76 -33.19 -21.90
C ILE A 97 -27.27 -32.84 -21.97
N LEU A 98 -26.68 -32.94 -23.18
CA LEU A 98 -25.28 -32.58 -23.41
C LEU A 98 -25.04 -31.09 -23.12
N TYR A 99 -25.91 -30.21 -23.59
CA TYR A 99 -25.84 -28.79 -23.31
C TYR A 99 -26.06 -28.45 -21.82
N CYS A 100 -26.95 -29.19 -21.15
CA CYS A 100 -27.13 -28.98 -19.69
C CYS A 100 -25.87 -29.36 -18.92
N SER A 101 -25.15 -30.41 -19.29
CA SER A 101 -23.88 -30.78 -18.68
C SER A 101 -22.84 -29.65 -18.85
N ASP A 102 -22.61 -29.18 -20.07
CA ASP A 102 -21.69 -28.10 -20.36
C ASP A 102 -22.12 -26.75 -19.71
N PHE A 103 -23.43 -26.52 -19.65
CA PHE A 103 -23.98 -25.34 -18.99
C PHE A 103 -23.74 -25.35 -17.47
N GLN A 104 -23.91 -26.54 -16.82
CA GLN A 104 -23.63 -26.67 -15.39
C GLN A 104 -22.16 -26.41 -15.07
N ASP A 105 -21.24 -26.96 -15.90
CA ASP A 105 -19.81 -26.72 -15.72
C ASP A 105 -19.43 -25.24 -15.88
N ILE A 106 -20.05 -24.56 -16.83
CA ILE A 106 -19.79 -23.14 -17.07
C ILE A 106 -20.41 -22.28 -15.97
N GLU A 107 -21.59 -22.62 -15.50
CA GLU A 107 -22.21 -21.92 -14.38
C GLU A 107 -21.41 -22.10 -13.10
N CYS A 108 -20.84 -23.30 -12.87
CA CYS A 108 -19.94 -23.57 -11.76
C CYS A 108 -18.67 -22.72 -11.85
N LYS A 109 -18.01 -22.69 -13.00
CA LYS A 109 -16.83 -21.86 -13.27
C LYS A 109 -17.12 -20.37 -13.14
N TYR A 110 -18.28 -19.93 -13.62
CA TYR A 110 -18.71 -18.53 -13.45
C TYR A 110 -18.81 -18.14 -11.99
N ARG A 111 -19.48 -18.95 -11.16
CA ARG A 111 -19.61 -18.69 -9.71
C ARG A 111 -18.27 -18.72 -9.00
N GLU A 112 -17.39 -19.64 -9.36
CA GLU A 112 -16.02 -19.67 -8.83
C GLU A 112 -15.25 -18.40 -9.18
N CYS A 113 -15.31 -17.94 -10.43
CA CYS A 113 -14.69 -16.69 -10.85
C CYS A 113 -15.29 -15.46 -10.16
N GLU A 114 -16.61 -15.45 -9.93
CA GLU A 114 -17.31 -14.39 -9.20
C GLU A 114 -16.83 -14.32 -7.74
N GLN A 115 -16.70 -15.47 -7.07
CA GLN A 115 -16.18 -15.54 -5.71
C GLN A 115 -14.72 -15.08 -5.65
N ASN A 116 -13.89 -15.55 -6.58
CA ASN A 116 -12.48 -15.15 -6.66
C ASN A 116 -12.32 -13.65 -6.90
N LEU A 117 -13.17 -13.07 -7.75
CA LEU A 117 -13.18 -11.63 -7.99
C LEU A 117 -13.58 -10.86 -6.73
N ALA A 118 -14.62 -11.30 -6.01
CA ALA A 118 -15.07 -10.66 -4.78
C ALA A 118 -13.98 -10.69 -3.69
N MET A 119 -13.28 -11.82 -3.53
CA MET A 119 -12.15 -11.95 -2.61
C MET A 119 -10.99 -11.03 -3.00
N ALA A 120 -10.61 -11.02 -4.26
CA ALA A 120 -9.52 -10.17 -4.76
C ALA A 120 -9.85 -8.67 -4.63
N GLU A 121 -11.11 -8.29 -4.84
CA GLU A 121 -11.58 -6.92 -4.62
C GLU A 121 -11.50 -6.51 -3.15
N TYR A 122 -11.86 -7.40 -2.23
CA TYR A 122 -11.75 -7.17 -0.80
C TYR A 122 -10.29 -6.96 -0.38
N GLU A 123 -9.39 -7.85 -0.82
CA GLU A 123 -7.95 -7.74 -0.50
C GLU A 123 -7.32 -6.45 -1.08
N TYR A 124 -7.71 -6.08 -2.29
CA TYR A 124 -7.25 -4.84 -2.91
C TYR A 124 -7.71 -3.61 -2.12
N LYS A 125 -8.98 -3.56 -1.70
CA LYS A 125 -9.52 -2.48 -0.86
C LYS A 125 -8.82 -2.41 0.50
N ALA A 126 -8.57 -3.57 1.13
CA ALA A 126 -7.84 -3.64 2.40
C ALA A 126 -6.40 -3.13 2.28
N ALA A 127 -5.70 -3.46 1.19
CA ALA A 127 -4.35 -2.96 0.91
C ALA A 127 -4.32 -1.43 0.73
N ILE A 128 -5.32 -0.84 0.04
CA ILE A 128 -5.47 0.61 -0.09
C ILE A 128 -5.65 1.28 1.29
N GLN A 129 -6.54 0.72 2.12
CA GLN A 129 -6.81 1.27 3.46
C GLN A 129 -5.56 1.24 4.33
N LYS A 130 -4.81 0.13 4.30
CA LYS A 130 -3.54 0.00 5.03
C LYS A 130 -2.52 1.03 4.59
N LEU A 131 -2.32 1.21 3.29
CA LEU A 131 -1.38 2.21 2.77
C LEU A 131 -1.76 3.64 3.18
N ASN A 132 -3.04 3.96 3.17
CA ASN A 132 -3.52 5.27 3.62
C ASN A 132 -3.25 5.50 5.11
N HIS A 133 -3.48 4.47 5.94
CA HIS A 133 -3.16 4.51 7.36
C HIS A 133 -1.65 4.74 7.60
N ASP A 134 -0.79 4.00 6.91
CA ASP A 134 0.67 4.13 7.01
C ASP A 134 1.13 5.55 6.62
N LYS A 135 0.55 6.14 5.58
CA LYS A 135 0.84 7.53 5.16
C LYS A 135 0.46 8.55 6.24
N GLU A 136 -0.69 8.36 6.89
CA GLU A 136 -1.10 9.22 8.00
C GLU A 136 -0.16 9.10 9.20
N GLU A 137 0.26 7.89 9.54
CA GLU A 137 1.21 7.64 10.62
C GLU A 137 2.55 8.31 10.35
N ILE A 138 3.09 8.16 9.13
CA ILE A 138 4.31 8.84 8.69
C ILE A 138 4.18 10.36 8.85
N ALA A 139 3.07 10.94 8.42
CA ALA A 139 2.84 12.38 8.53
C ALA A 139 2.81 12.86 10.00
N LYS A 140 2.19 12.08 10.89
CA LYS A 140 2.18 12.35 12.33
C LYS A 140 3.58 12.26 12.94
N LEU A 141 4.31 11.17 12.65
CA LEU A 141 5.67 10.96 13.13
C LEU A 141 6.63 12.02 12.63
N TYR A 142 6.54 12.40 11.35
CA TYR A 142 7.34 13.49 10.79
C TYR A 142 7.20 14.78 11.59
N LYS A 143 5.96 15.19 11.88
CA LYS A 143 5.70 16.41 12.69
C LYS A 143 6.33 16.31 14.09
N VAL A 144 6.22 15.15 14.74
CA VAL A 144 6.78 14.94 16.08
C VAL A 144 8.31 14.97 16.04
N VAL A 145 8.94 14.36 15.04
CA VAL A 145 10.40 14.41 14.83
C VAL A 145 10.85 15.84 14.59
N GLN A 146 10.18 16.58 13.73
CA GLN A 146 10.53 17.99 13.46
C GLN A 146 10.39 18.88 14.70
N ASN A 147 9.34 18.70 15.49
CA ASN A 147 9.18 19.41 16.75
C ASN A 147 10.33 19.12 17.74
N GLN A 148 10.75 17.86 17.82
CA GLN A 148 11.88 17.46 18.69
C GLN A 148 13.21 18.03 18.19
N LYS A 149 13.46 18.02 16.88
CA LYS A 149 14.64 18.67 16.26
C LYS A 149 14.65 20.18 16.57
N THR A 150 13.51 20.86 16.38
CA THR A 150 13.35 22.28 16.67
C THR A 150 13.64 22.59 18.14
N TYR A 151 13.16 21.75 19.07
CA TYR A 151 13.44 21.91 20.49
C TYR A 151 14.94 21.81 20.79
N ILE A 152 15.65 20.84 20.19
CA ILE A 152 17.10 20.70 20.36
C ILE A 152 17.84 21.89 19.76
N ALA A 153 17.47 22.31 18.55
CA ALA A 153 18.07 23.47 17.89
C ALA A 153 17.95 24.74 18.73
N LYS A 154 16.78 25.02 19.30
CA LYS A 154 16.58 26.13 20.21
C LYS A 154 17.47 26.03 21.46
N LYS A 155 17.66 24.85 22.02
CA LYS A 155 18.53 24.62 23.19
C LYS A 155 19.99 24.92 22.89
N VAL A 156 20.48 24.60 21.69
CA VAL A 156 21.88 24.82 21.29
C VAL A 156 22.10 26.12 20.52
N GLY A 157 21.02 26.88 20.25
CA GLY A 157 21.11 28.17 19.57
C GLY A 157 21.29 28.10 18.07
N VAL A 158 20.75 27.07 17.42
CA VAL A 158 20.78 26.89 15.96
C VAL A 158 19.54 27.51 15.33
N PRO A 159 19.64 28.27 14.24
CA PRO A 159 18.50 28.77 13.50
C PRO A 159 17.60 27.64 12.95
N ALA A 160 16.28 27.87 12.93
CA ALA A 160 15.30 26.87 12.53
C ALA A 160 15.47 26.34 11.10
N CYS A 161 16.02 27.14 10.17
CA CYS A 161 16.26 26.75 8.79
C CYS A 161 17.35 25.68 8.60
N TYR A 162 18.10 25.34 9.65
CA TYR A 162 19.22 24.38 9.58
C TYR A 162 18.98 23.07 10.34
N ILE A 163 17.71 22.74 10.60
CA ILE A 163 17.36 21.57 11.43
C ILE A 163 16.75 20.41 10.66
N GLU A 164 16.72 20.47 9.35
CA GLU A 164 16.12 19.38 8.56
C GLU A 164 16.94 18.10 8.62
N ASN A 165 18.26 18.21 8.50
CA ASN A 165 19.18 17.11 8.65
C ASN A 165 19.95 17.22 9.97
N VAL A 166 19.72 16.28 10.89
CA VAL A 166 20.39 16.23 12.19
C VAL A 166 21.02 14.85 12.37
N CYS A 167 22.35 14.82 12.45
CA CYS A 167 23.11 13.63 12.84
C CYS A 167 23.64 13.79 14.27
N ILE A 168 23.57 12.72 15.04
CA ILE A 168 23.96 12.68 16.45
C ILE A 168 24.98 11.56 16.65
N PHE A 169 26.14 11.92 17.23
CA PHE A 169 27.16 10.97 17.62
C PHE A 169 27.42 11.11 19.13
N ARG A 170 27.24 10.04 19.86
CA ARG A 170 27.42 10.05 21.32
C ARG A 170 28.85 9.75 21.69
N ARG A 171 29.33 10.49 22.68
CA ARG A 171 30.55 10.22 23.43
C ARG A 171 30.16 10.01 24.90
N GLU A 172 29.53 8.88 25.19
CA GLU A 172 28.92 8.65 26.52
C GLU A 172 29.95 8.69 27.64
N LEU A 173 31.14 8.13 27.42
CA LEU A 173 32.25 8.14 28.41
C LEU A 173 32.70 9.59 28.75
N GLU A 174 32.54 10.51 27.82
CA GLU A 174 32.89 11.92 28.02
C GLU A 174 31.69 12.77 28.47
N ASN A 175 30.52 12.18 28.66
CA ASN A 175 29.26 12.91 28.90
C ASN A 175 28.96 13.99 27.86
N LYS A 176 29.31 13.72 26.59
CA LYS A 176 29.17 14.63 25.47
C LYS A 176 28.38 14.02 24.31
N VAL A 177 27.88 14.86 23.47
CA VAL A 177 27.23 14.51 22.20
C VAL A 177 27.68 15.47 21.11
N ASP A 178 28.08 14.94 19.97
CA ASP A 178 28.31 15.72 18.76
C ASP A 178 27.00 15.80 17.98
N ILE A 179 26.57 16.99 17.65
CA ILE A 179 25.34 17.24 16.88
C ILE A 179 25.74 17.99 15.62
N TYR A 180 25.43 17.41 14.48
CA TYR A 180 25.62 18.04 13.18
C TYR A 180 24.27 18.44 12.62
N PHE A 181 24.15 19.67 12.18
CA PHE A 181 22.95 20.22 11.58
C PHE A 181 23.16 20.50 10.09
N GLY A 182 22.13 20.30 9.30
CA GLY A 182 22.12 20.58 7.86
C GLY A 182 20.75 21.03 7.37
N GLY A 183 20.71 21.74 6.25
CA GLY A 183 19.48 22.18 5.58
C GLY A 183 18.90 21.11 4.64
N LYS A 184 17.82 21.46 3.94
CA LYS A 184 17.01 20.56 3.11
C LYS A 184 17.82 19.80 2.06
N ASN A 185 18.78 20.47 1.42
CA ASN A 185 19.56 19.92 0.33
C ASN A 185 21.02 19.63 0.71
N ASN A 186 21.39 19.81 1.98
CA ASN A 186 22.73 19.62 2.45
C ASN A 186 22.79 18.54 3.53
N PRO A 187 23.72 17.58 3.42
CA PRO A 187 23.95 16.60 4.48
C PRO A 187 24.30 17.30 5.81
N ALA A 188 24.00 16.64 6.91
CA ALA A 188 24.39 17.12 8.22
C ALA A 188 25.91 17.28 8.30
N GLY A 189 26.37 18.44 8.79
CA GLY A 189 27.80 18.79 8.88
C GLY A 189 28.32 19.64 7.75
N TYR A 190 27.65 19.71 6.61
CA TYR A 190 28.05 20.59 5.50
C TYR A 190 27.36 21.96 5.62
N GLY A 191 28.11 22.97 5.98
CA GLY A 191 27.68 24.36 5.91
C GLY A 191 26.95 24.93 7.13
N TYR A 192 26.45 24.12 8.06
CA TYR A 192 25.55 24.60 9.10
C TYR A 192 25.96 24.35 10.55
N GLY A 193 27.06 23.65 10.76
CA GLY A 193 27.68 23.59 12.05
C GLY A 193 27.67 22.25 12.74
N HIS A 194 28.75 22.07 13.43
CA HIS A 194 29.00 21.00 14.38
C HIS A 194 28.99 21.61 15.79
N TYR A 195 28.26 20.97 16.67
CA TYR A 195 28.14 21.38 18.08
C TYR A 195 28.52 20.21 18.96
N ILE A 196 29.39 20.47 19.95
CA ILE A 196 29.65 19.54 21.05
C ILE A 196 28.86 20.04 22.24
N VAL A 197 27.97 19.20 22.74
CA VAL A 197 27.04 19.55 23.82
C VAL A 197 27.20 18.56 24.97
N ARG A 198 27.19 19.07 26.20
CA ARG A 198 27.20 18.24 27.38
C ARG A 198 25.83 17.58 27.61
N LEU A 199 25.83 16.26 27.84
CA LEU A 199 24.59 15.49 27.97
C LEU A 199 23.81 15.77 29.24
N SER A 200 24.50 16.16 30.33
CA SER A 200 23.86 16.36 31.61
C SER A 200 22.94 17.61 31.65
N ASP A 201 23.37 18.73 31.07
CA ASP A 201 22.70 20.02 31.16
C ASP A 201 22.40 20.70 29.80
N GLY A 202 22.91 20.16 28.70
CA GLY A 202 22.75 20.75 27.39
C GLY A 202 23.63 21.97 27.12
N ARG A 203 24.70 22.17 27.92
CA ARG A 203 25.64 23.26 27.69
C ARG A 203 26.47 23.01 26.42
N VAL A 204 26.49 23.99 25.53
CA VAL A 204 27.32 23.94 24.33
C VAL A 204 28.79 24.17 24.74
N LEU A 205 29.63 23.17 24.48
CA LEU A 205 31.06 23.17 24.77
C LEU A 205 31.90 23.64 23.57
N TYR A 206 31.40 23.37 22.35
CA TYR A 206 32.04 23.76 21.12
C TYR A 206 30.98 24.06 20.06
N ARG A 207 31.24 25.04 19.23
CA ARG A 207 30.44 25.43 18.08
C ARG A 207 31.37 25.73 16.91
N SER A 208 31.23 25.02 15.80
CA SER A 208 31.86 25.43 14.56
C SER A 208 31.08 26.61 13.95
N SER A 209 31.76 27.59 13.41
CA SER A 209 31.10 28.56 12.55
C SER A 209 30.59 27.86 11.30
N PRO A 210 29.42 28.27 10.74
CA PRO A 210 29.01 27.79 9.43
C PRO A 210 30.14 28.16 8.43
N THR A 211 30.65 27.17 7.76
CA THR A 211 31.51 27.42 6.60
C THR A 211 30.64 28.11 5.57
N THR A 212 30.82 29.40 5.37
CA THR A 212 30.32 30.08 4.18
C THR A 212 30.87 29.30 2.99
N SER A 213 29.99 28.57 2.29
CA SER A 213 30.35 27.98 1.01
C SER A 213 30.80 29.10 0.11
N ILE A 214 32.11 29.14 -0.14
CA ILE A 214 32.67 29.95 -1.19
C ILE A 214 32.05 29.41 -2.47
N ASN A 215 31.19 30.22 -3.08
CA ASN A 215 30.74 30.01 -4.44
C ASN A 215 32.01 29.99 -5.31
N GLN A 216 32.30 28.85 -5.87
CA GLN A 216 33.09 28.73 -7.09
C GLN A 216 32.24 27.97 -8.12
#